data_85283a43e8c2c9d052083e3226691896
#
_entry.id   85283a43e8c2c9d052083e3226691896
#
_cell.length_a   1.000
_cell.length_b   1.000
_cell.length_c   1.000
_cell.angle_alpha   90.00
_cell.angle_beta   90.00
_cell.angle_gamma   90.00
#
_symmetry.space_group_name_H-M   'P 1'
#
loop_
_entity.id
_entity.type
_entity.pdbx_description
1 polymer ?
#
loop_
_entity_poly.entity_id
_entity_poly.type
_entity_poly.pdbx_seq_one_letter_code
_entity_poly.pdbx_strand_id
1 'polypeptide(L)'
;IVTCGTNGKTTTNNVICSALEAKGYKVMCNRIGANMLSGAVTAYIESATLSGKINADYACLEIDEAYARIIFRQIKPDVMVITNLFRDQLDRYGELDGTVKLINDAIDMADGVTLVLNADDPVCAKFGKKENVKALYYGVSEKVLEDEDNAKEGRFCPVCGSALSYNYHHYSQLGDFFCHGCDYKRPDPDYVINNVKLGVPMSFAINGEAYTVNYKGFYNILNLSAVYTAL
;
A
#
# COMPACT_ATOMS: atom_id res chain seq x y z
N ILE A 1 -8.55 -9.48 -2.06
CA ILE A 1 -7.51 -8.44 -1.97
C ILE A 1 -8.14 -7.15 -1.45
N VAL A 2 -7.52 -6.50 -0.48
CA VAL A 2 -7.95 -5.20 0.04
C VAL A 2 -6.81 -4.20 -0.13
N THR A 3 -7.13 -2.97 -0.56
CA THR A 3 -6.16 -1.88 -0.70
C THR A 3 -6.54 -0.72 0.20
N CYS A 4 -5.62 -0.29 1.08
CA CYS A 4 -5.75 0.87 1.95
C CYS A 4 -4.46 1.72 1.98
N GLY A 5 -4.46 2.82 2.71
CA GLY A 5 -3.34 3.78 2.81
C GLY A 5 -3.75 5.19 2.40
N THR A 6 -2.90 6.18 2.60
CA THR A 6 -3.26 7.60 2.37
C THR A 6 -3.43 7.90 0.89
N ASN A 7 -2.44 7.59 0.05
CA ASN A 7 -2.41 7.91 -1.37
C ASN A 7 -2.26 6.67 -2.24
N GLY A 8 -2.81 6.73 -3.46
CA GLY A 8 -2.64 5.68 -4.46
C GLY A 8 -3.61 4.50 -4.35
N LYS A 9 -4.47 4.43 -3.35
CA LYS A 9 -5.46 3.35 -3.15
C LYS A 9 -6.25 3.03 -4.42
N THR A 10 -6.93 4.03 -4.97
CA THR A 10 -7.81 3.87 -6.14
C THR A 10 -7.03 3.40 -7.37
N THR A 11 -5.87 4.00 -7.62
CA THR A 11 -5.00 3.60 -8.74
C THR A 11 -4.56 2.16 -8.59
N THR A 12 -4.02 1.79 -7.43
CA THR A 12 -3.54 0.43 -7.13
C THR A 12 -4.67 -0.59 -7.26
N ASN A 13 -5.82 -0.34 -6.60
CA ASN A 13 -6.96 -1.25 -6.65
C ASN A 13 -7.49 -1.44 -8.09
N ASN A 14 -7.66 -0.35 -8.85
CA ASN A 14 -8.15 -0.44 -10.22
C ASN A 14 -7.18 -1.18 -11.16
N VAL A 15 -5.87 -1.02 -10.97
CA VAL A 15 -4.88 -1.75 -11.77
C VAL A 15 -4.85 -3.24 -11.39
N ILE A 16 -4.99 -3.59 -10.11
CA ILE A 16 -5.17 -4.99 -9.67
C ILE A 16 -6.39 -5.61 -10.34
N CYS A 17 -7.55 -4.93 -10.29
CA CYS A 17 -8.77 -5.39 -10.94
C CYS A 17 -8.55 -5.64 -12.44
N SER A 18 -7.98 -4.64 -13.14
CA SER A 18 -7.74 -4.73 -14.58
C SER A 18 -6.75 -5.83 -14.97
N ALA A 19 -5.72 -6.04 -14.16
CA ALA A 19 -4.72 -7.11 -14.39
C ALA A 19 -5.34 -8.51 -14.25
N LEU A 20 -6.19 -8.71 -13.24
CA LEU A 20 -6.92 -9.97 -13.05
C LEU A 20 -7.94 -10.23 -14.17
N GLU A 21 -8.68 -9.18 -14.57
CA GLU A 21 -9.63 -9.26 -15.70
C GLU A 21 -8.93 -9.57 -17.02
N ALA A 22 -7.76 -8.97 -17.26
CA ALA A 22 -6.95 -9.25 -18.44
C ALA A 22 -6.46 -10.73 -18.51
N LYS A 23 -6.36 -11.39 -17.35
CA LYS A 23 -6.11 -12.83 -17.23
C LYS A 23 -7.37 -13.69 -17.36
N GLY A 24 -8.54 -13.10 -17.55
CA GLY A 24 -9.83 -13.79 -17.75
C GLY A 24 -10.61 -14.07 -16.47
N TYR A 25 -10.19 -13.56 -15.31
CA TYR A 25 -10.93 -13.74 -14.07
C TYR A 25 -12.12 -12.76 -13.96
N LYS A 26 -13.16 -13.19 -13.27
CA LYS A 26 -14.28 -12.34 -12.87
C LYS A 26 -13.91 -11.62 -11.58
N VAL A 27 -13.90 -10.29 -11.62
CA VAL A 27 -13.45 -9.46 -10.50
C VAL A 27 -14.60 -8.60 -9.96
N MET A 28 -14.88 -8.73 -8.68
CA MET A 28 -15.71 -7.79 -7.94
C MET A 28 -14.85 -6.63 -7.46
N CYS A 29 -15.26 -5.39 -7.74
CA CYS A 29 -14.44 -4.21 -7.45
C CYS A 29 -15.32 -2.95 -7.22
N ASN A 30 -14.96 -2.15 -6.21
CA ASN A 30 -15.58 -0.84 -5.97
C ASN A 30 -14.84 0.30 -6.72
N ARG A 31 -14.87 0.27 -8.05
CA ARG A 31 -14.02 1.11 -8.95
C ARG A 31 -14.18 2.62 -8.80
N ILE A 32 -15.28 3.10 -8.25
CA ILE A 32 -15.62 4.53 -8.19
C ILE A 32 -14.96 5.23 -6.97
N GLY A 33 -13.99 4.59 -6.30
CA GLY A 33 -13.36 5.13 -5.10
C GLY A 33 -14.31 5.20 -3.89
N ALA A 34 -15.41 4.46 -3.92
CA ALA A 34 -16.33 4.34 -2.80
C ALA A 34 -15.73 3.42 -1.73
N ASN A 35 -14.75 3.94 -0.99
CA ASN A 35 -13.90 3.21 -0.03
C ASN A 35 -14.53 3.03 1.37
N MET A 36 -15.78 3.47 1.55
CA MET A 36 -16.55 3.26 2.78
C MET A 36 -17.33 1.94 2.72
N LEU A 37 -17.98 1.59 3.84
CA LEU A 37 -18.82 0.38 3.93
C LEU A 37 -19.88 0.29 2.81
N SER A 38 -20.52 1.41 2.47
CA SER A 38 -21.52 1.48 1.40
C SER A 38 -20.98 1.03 0.04
N GLY A 39 -19.74 1.46 -0.30
CA GLY A 39 -19.10 1.06 -1.55
C GLY A 39 -18.76 -0.43 -1.61
N ALA A 40 -18.29 -1.01 -0.50
CA ALA A 40 -18.06 -2.44 -0.41
C ALA A 40 -19.39 -3.21 -0.57
N VAL A 41 -20.45 -2.80 0.13
CA VAL A 41 -21.78 -3.42 0.03
C VAL A 41 -22.34 -3.33 -1.40
N THR A 42 -22.20 -2.17 -2.07
CA THR A 42 -22.64 -2.01 -3.46
C THR A 42 -21.90 -2.98 -4.38
N ALA A 43 -20.57 -3.09 -4.27
CA ALA A 43 -19.79 -4.04 -5.06
C ALA A 43 -20.24 -5.49 -4.88
N TYR A 44 -20.59 -5.89 -3.65
CA TYR A 44 -21.16 -7.21 -3.37
C TYR A 44 -22.54 -7.40 -4.02
N ILE A 45 -23.42 -6.41 -3.91
CA ILE A 45 -24.77 -6.47 -4.51
C ILE A 45 -24.68 -6.58 -6.04
N GLU A 46 -23.83 -5.76 -6.68
CA GLU A 46 -23.64 -5.76 -8.14
C GLU A 46 -23.05 -7.08 -8.66
N SER A 47 -22.26 -7.77 -7.83
CA SER A 47 -21.64 -9.05 -8.19
C SER A 47 -22.49 -10.25 -7.81
N ALA A 48 -23.61 -10.04 -7.10
CA ALA A 48 -24.49 -11.11 -6.64
C ALA A 48 -25.51 -11.50 -7.72
N THR A 49 -25.81 -12.79 -7.79
CA THR A 49 -26.96 -13.31 -8.52
C THR A 49 -28.26 -13.04 -7.76
N LEU A 50 -29.41 -13.19 -8.40
CA LEU A 50 -30.72 -13.07 -7.75
C LEU A 50 -30.91 -14.06 -6.57
N SER A 51 -30.15 -15.14 -6.53
CA SER A 51 -30.12 -16.08 -5.41
C SER A 51 -29.14 -15.68 -4.29
N GLY A 52 -28.47 -14.52 -4.40
CA GLY A 52 -27.50 -14.03 -3.42
C GLY A 52 -26.11 -14.65 -3.52
N LYS A 53 -25.85 -15.48 -4.53
CA LYS A 53 -24.53 -16.07 -4.75
C LYS A 53 -23.62 -15.07 -5.46
N ILE A 54 -22.40 -14.85 -4.95
CA ILE A 54 -21.39 -14.02 -5.60
C ILE A 54 -20.84 -14.72 -6.84
N ASN A 55 -20.83 -14.01 -7.96
CA ASN A 55 -20.32 -14.49 -9.25
C ASN A 55 -19.00 -13.79 -9.59
N ALA A 56 -17.99 -13.99 -8.75
CA ALA A 56 -16.65 -13.46 -8.94
C ALA A 56 -15.61 -14.48 -8.44
N ASP A 57 -14.45 -14.51 -9.11
CA ASP A 57 -13.29 -15.32 -8.72
C ASP A 57 -12.44 -14.56 -7.67
N TYR A 58 -12.39 -13.22 -7.81
CA TYR A 58 -11.66 -12.33 -6.91
C TYR A 58 -12.54 -11.17 -6.46
N ALA A 59 -12.34 -10.76 -5.22
CA ALA A 59 -12.84 -9.51 -4.66
C ALA A 59 -11.66 -8.56 -4.43
N CYS A 60 -11.65 -7.40 -5.09
CA CYS A 60 -10.65 -6.38 -4.96
C CYS A 60 -11.31 -5.10 -4.48
N LEU A 61 -11.09 -4.73 -3.22
CA LEU A 61 -11.78 -3.63 -2.56
C LEU A 61 -10.79 -2.55 -2.12
N GLU A 62 -11.03 -1.33 -2.56
CA GLU A 62 -10.46 -0.15 -1.92
C GLU A 62 -11.23 0.12 -0.63
N ILE A 63 -10.53 0.25 0.49
CA ILE A 63 -11.14 0.45 1.81
C ILE A 63 -10.45 1.60 2.54
N ASP A 64 -11.26 2.50 3.07
CA ASP A 64 -10.81 3.51 4.02
C ASP A 64 -10.45 2.85 5.36
N GLU A 65 -9.38 3.28 5.98
CA GLU A 65 -8.79 2.69 7.19
C GLU A 65 -9.79 2.65 8.36
N ALA A 66 -10.68 3.65 8.46
CA ALA A 66 -11.70 3.71 9.51
C ALA A 66 -12.77 2.61 9.36
N TYR A 67 -13.00 2.15 8.12
CA TYR A 67 -14.01 1.14 7.81
C TYR A 67 -13.44 -0.28 7.77
N ALA A 68 -12.13 -0.46 7.69
CA ALA A 68 -11.49 -1.77 7.59
C ALA A 68 -11.96 -2.73 8.70
N ARG A 69 -12.00 -2.28 9.96
CA ARG A 69 -12.47 -3.10 11.09
C ARG A 69 -13.93 -3.54 10.97
N ILE A 70 -14.78 -2.71 10.37
CA ILE A 70 -16.21 -3.02 10.20
C ILE A 70 -16.36 -4.07 9.13
N ILE A 71 -15.66 -3.89 8.01
CA ILE A 71 -15.70 -4.76 6.85
C ILE A 71 -15.11 -6.13 7.19
N PHE A 72 -13.97 -6.19 7.91
CA PHE A 72 -13.28 -7.44 8.26
C PHE A 72 -14.01 -8.30 9.29
N ARG A 73 -15.06 -7.77 9.94
CA ARG A 73 -16.01 -8.60 10.70
C ARG A 73 -16.82 -9.53 9.81
N GLN A 74 -17.01 -9.16 8.56
CA GLN A 74 -17.85 -9.89 7.59
C GLN A 74 -17.02 -10.66 6.57
N ILE A 75 -15.86 -10.13 6.20
CA ILE A 75 -14.95 -10.73 5.22
C ILE A 75 -13.53 -10.76 5.78
N LYS A 76 -12.79 -11.79 5.41
CA LYS A 76 -11.36 -11.89 5.72
C LYS A 76 -10.57 -11.77 4.41
N PRO A 77 -9.73 -10.74 4.24
CA PRO A 77 -8.88 -10.64 3.06
C PRO A 77 -7.73 -11.63 3.13
N ASP A 78 -7.38 -12.26 2.00
CA ASP A 78 -6.17 -13.08 1.87
C ASP A 78 -4.93 -12.20 1.71
N VAL A 79 -5.11 -11.03 1.05
CA VAL A 79 -4.05 -10.04 0.79
C VAL A 79 -4.54 -8.66 1.18
N MET A 80 -3.71 -7.92 1.92
CA MET A 80 -3.94 -6.52 2.27
C MET A 80 -2.76 -5.67 1.81
N VAL A 81 -3.01 -4.80 0.84
CA VAL A 81 -2.05 -3.83 0.32
C VAL A 81 -2.15 -2.54 1.12
N ILE A 82 -1.04 -2.09 1.70
CA ILE A 82 -0.94 -0.79 2.37
C ILE A 82 0.05 0.05 1.56
N THR A 83 -0.47 1.05 0.83
CA THR A 83 0.32 1.80 -0.15
C THR A 83 1.33 2.74 0.51
N ASN A 84 0.86 3.57 1.43
CA ASN A 84 1.65 4.53 2.21
C ASN A 84 0.78 5.15 3.31
N LEU A 85 1.41 5.74 4.31
CA LEU A 85 0.73 6.44 5.39
C LEU A 85 1.37 7.80 5.62
N PHE A 86 0.90 8.80 4.90
CA PHE A 86 1.31 10.19 5.08
C PHE A 86 0.43 10.89 6.11
N ARG A 87 1.03 11.86 6.79
CA ARG A 87 0.30 12.84 7.58
C ARG A 87 -0.44 13.76 6.60
N ASP A 88 -1.75 13.93 6.75
CA ASP A 88 -2.48 14.93 5.98
C ASP A 88 -2.02 16.34 6.38
N GLN A 89 -1.97 17.28 5.42
CA GLN A 89 -1.56 18.67 5.67
C GLN A 89 -2.49 19.41 6.66
N LEU A 90 -3.69 18.90 6.86
CA LEU A 90 -4.68 19.39 7.82
C LEU A 90 -4.66 18.64 9.16
N ASP A 91 -3.66 17.78 9.36
CA ASP A 91 -3.58 16.86 10.48
C ASP A 91 -3.58 17.60 11.82
N ARG A 92 -4.58 17.28 12.62
CA ARG A 92 -4.61 17.57 14.05
C ARG A 92 -3.77 16.50 14.75
N TYR A 93 -3.00 16.90 15.73
CA TYR A 93 -2.14 16.04 16.55
C TYR A 93 -2.83 14.69 16.87
N GLY A 94 -2.24 13.57 16.43
CA GLY A 94 -2.70 12.21 16.71
C GLY A 94 -3.50 11.49 15.61
N GLU A 95 -3.76 12.11 14.48
CA GLU A 95 -4.55 11.49 13.39
C GLU A 95 -3.79 10.31 12.74
N LEU A 96 -2.49 10.43 12.52
CA LEU A 96 -1.65 9.35 12.01
C LEU A 96 -1.60 8.16 13.00
N ASP A 97 -1.45 8.43 14.29
CA ASP A 97 -1.43 7.38 15.33
C ASP A 97 -2.79 6.66 15.39
N GLY A 98 -3.88 7.43 15.22
CA GLY A 98 -5.23 6.89 15.09
C GLY A 98 -5.37 5.96 13.90
N THR A 99 -4.89 6.37 12.73
CA THR A 99 -4.90 5.58 11.50
C THR A 99 -4.06 4.32 11.63
N VAL A 100 -2.85 4.42 12.17
CA VAL A 100 -1.97 3.27 12.46
C VAL A 100 -2.66 2.27 13.38
N LYS A 101 -3.36 2.75 14.43
CA LYS A 101 -4.13 1.89 15.33
C LYS A 101 -5.27 1.18 14.60
N LEU A 102 -6.04 1.90 13.78
CA LEU A 102 -7.14 1.30 13.00
C LEU A 102 -6.66 0.19 12.06
N ILE A 103 -5.53 0.41 11.39
CA ILE A 103 -4.92 -0.59 10.51
C ILE A 103 -4.41 -1.79 11.34
N ASN A 104 -3.75 -1.56 12.47
CA ASN A 104 -3.31 -2.65 13.36
C ASN A 104 -4.48 -3.50 13.83
N ASP A 105 -5.58 -2.87 14.27
CA ASP A 105 -6.79 -3.57 14.70
C ASP A 105 -7.40 -4.39 13.54
N ALA A 106 -7.36 -3.85 12.31
CA ALA A 106 -7.85 -4.56 11.12
C ALA A 106 -6.97 -5.77 10.78
N ILE A 107 -5.65 -5.64 10.84
CA ILE A 107 -4.70 -6.74 10.63
C ILE A 107 -4.95 -7.85 11.65
N ASP A 108 -5.16 -7.51 12.93
CA ASP A 108 -5.46 -8.49 13.99
C ASP A 108 -6.76 -9.26 13.77
N MET A 109 -7.71 -8.67 13.02
CA MET A 109 -8.97 -9.35 12.65
C MET A 109 -8.84 -10.22 11.40
N ALA A 110 -7.81 -10.02 10.59
CA ALA A 110 -7.59 -10.70 9.32
C ALA A 110 -6.56 -11.84 9.47
N ASP A 111 -6.91 -12.86 10.26
CA ASP A 111 -6.04 -14.00 10.51
C ASP A 111 -5.57 -14.66 9.21
N GLY A 112 -4.25 -14.88 9.09
CA GLY A 112 -3.61 -15.45 7.91
C GLY A 112 -3.43 -14.51 6.73
N VAL A 113 -3.74 -13.20 6.87
CA VAL A 113 -3.55 -12.21 5.80
C VAL A 113 -2.08 -12.07 5.40
N THR A 114 -1.83 -11.97 4.10
CA THR A 114 -0.52 -11.53 3.58
C THR A 114 -0.55 -10.02 3.40
N LEU A 115 0.36 -9.30 4.06
CA LEU A 115 0.53 -7.85 3.88
C LEU A 115 1.46 -7.56 2.71
N VAL A 116 1.06 -6.64 1.85
CA VAL A 116 1.91 -6.05 0.80
C VAL A 116 2.23 -4.63 1.24
N LEU A 117 3.50 -4.37 1.54
CA LEU A 117 3.95 -3.19 2.24
C LEU A 117 5.01 -2.41 1.46
N ASN A 118 4.93 -1.09 1.50
CA ASN A 118 5.96 -0.21 1.00
C ASN A 118 7.16 -0.21 1.96
N ALA A 119 8.30 -0.77 1.54
CA ALA A 119 9.54 -0.78 2.32
C ALA A 119 10.10 0.62 2.58
N ASP A 120 9.85 1.56 1.65
CA ASP A 120 10.37 2.92 1.69
C ASP A 120 9.62 3.80 2.69
N ASP A 121 8.44 3.37 3.15
CA ASP A 121 7.64 4.09 4.14
C ASP A 121 7.88 3.54 5.54
N PRO A 122 8.52 4.30 6.46
CA PRO A 122 8.82 3.81 7.81
C PRO A 122 7.57 3.44 8.62
N VAL A 123 6.41 4.04 8.36
CA VAL A 123 5.17 3.70 9.06
C VAL A 123 4.57 2.41 8.52
N CYS A 124 4.48 2.28 7.18
CA CYS A 124 4.00 1.05 6.54
C CYS A 124 4.90 -0.15 6.83
N ALA A 125 6.21 0.01 6.72
CA ALA A 125 7.16 -1.08 6.95
C ALA A 125 7.07 -1.69 8.35
N LYS A 126 6.63 -0.90 9.35
CA LYS A 126 6.46 -1.38 10.72
C LYS A 126 5.40 -2.48 10.85
N PHE A 127 4.34 -2.47 10.03
CA PHE A 127 3.27 -3.48 10.16
C PHE A 127 3.77 -4.90 9.93
N GLY A 128 4.76 -5.10 9.08
CA GLY A 128 5.31 -6.42 8.84
C GLY A 128 6.20 -6.98 9.96
N LYS A 129 6.46 -6.19 11.03
CA LYS A 129 7.12 -6.67 12.24
C LYS A 129 6.16 -7.31 13.25
N LYS A 130 4.85 -7.34 12.96
CA LYS A 130 3.88 -8.05 13.82
C LYS A 130 4.15 -9.54 13.80
N GLU A 131 4.03 -10.17 14.95
CA GLU A 131 4.09 -11.63 15.08
C GLU A 131 2.95 -12.29 14.29
N ASN A 132 3.24 -13.43 13.67
CA ASN A 132 2.28 -14.23 12.88
C ASN A 132 1.70 -13.54 11.64
N VAL A 133 2.35 -12.49 11.14
CA VAL A 133 1.98 -11.82 9.89
C VAL A 133 2.98 -12.17 8.80
N LYS A 134 2.49 -12.61 7.64
CA LYS A 134 3.30 -12.70 6.43
C LYS A 134 3.34 -11.33 5.76
N ALA A 135 4.52 -10.77 5.57
CA ALA A 135 4.71 -9.51 4.86
C ALA A 135 5.56 -9.73 3.60
N LEU A 136 5.17 -9.08 2.51
CA LEU A 136 5.94 -8.92 1.29
C LEU A 136 6.23 -7.43 1.11
N TYR A 137 7.47 -7.09 0.88
CA TYR A 137 7.92 -5.71 0.75
C TYR A 137 8.29 -5.38 -0.69
N TYR A 138 7.83 -4.23 -1.17
CA TYR A 138 8.34 -3.61 -2.39
C TYR A 138 9.02 -2.29 -2.04
N GLY A 139 10.03 -1.90 -2.82
CA GLY A 139 10.72 -0.64 -2.59
C GLY A 139 11.75 -0.33 -3.65
N VAL A 140 12.06 0.98 -3.83
CA VAL A 140 13.01 1.48 -4.81
C VAL A 140 14.41 1.50 -4.21
N SER A 141 15.34 0.74 -4.80
CA SER A 141 16.68 0.53 -4.26
C SER A 141 17.75 1.35 -4.99
N GLU A 142 17.39 2.56 -5.41
CA GLU A 142 18.31 3.56 -5.95
C GLU A 142 17.78 4.97 -5.67
N LYS A 143 18.65 5.97 -5.65
CA LYS A 143 18.24 7.38 -5.57
C LYS A 143 17.68 7.81 -6.92
N VAL A 144 16.40 8.20 -6.95
CA VAL A 144 15.69 8.58 -8.19
C VAL A 144 15.47 10.09 -8.28
N LEU A 145 15.16 10.71 -7.16
CA LEU A 145 14.88 12.14 -7.09
C LEU A 145 16.04 12.86 -6.41
N GLU A 146 16.30 14.10 -6.80
CA GLU A 146 17.20 14.98 -6.06
C GLU A 146 16.60 15.27 -4.68
N ASP A 147 17.46 15.37 -3.66
CA ASP A 147 17.01 15.69 -2.31
C ASP A 147 16.40 17.09 -2.29
N GLU A 148 15.11 17.20 -2.11
CA GLU A 148 14.50 18.45 -1.71
C GLU A 148 14.59 18.54 -0.19
N ASP A 149 15.27 19.58 0.31
CA ASP A 149 15.54 19.88 1.75
C ASP A 149 14.25 20.04 2.61
N ASN A 150 13.10 19.77 2.04
CA ASN A 150 11.77 20.02 2.62
C ASN A 150 11.07 18.81 3.23
N ALA A 151 11.74 17.68 3.45
CA ALA A 151 11.10 16.54 4.13
C ALA A 151 10.80 16.91 5.59
N LYS A 152 9.66 17.55 5.81
CA LYS A 152 9.13 17.86 7.16
C LYS A 152 8.53 16.64 7.85
N GLU A 153 8.23 15.60 7.08
CA GLU A 153 7.60 14.35 7.51
C GLU A 153 8.63 13.24 7.67
N GLY A 154 8.29 12.19 8.44
CA GLY A 154 9.15 11.01 8.61
C GLY A 154 10.42 11.24 9.43
N ARG A 155 10.45 12.28 10.28
CA ARG A 155 11.63 12.62 11.08
C ARG A 155 11.85 11.70 12.27
N PHE A 156 10.81 11.01 12.74
CA PHE A 156 10.85 10.22 13.95
C PHE A 156 10.54 8.75 13.70
N CYS A 157 11.30 7.91 14.38
CA CYS A 157 11.15 6.47 14.34
C CYS A 157 9.79 6.05 14.91
N PRO A 158 8.94 5.32 14.16
CA PRO A 158 7.64 4.88 14.64
C PRO A 158 7.75 3.79 15.73
N VAL A 159 8.97 3.32 16.05
CA VAL A 159 9.22 2.28 17.08
C VAL A 159 9.64 2.92 18.40
N CYS A 160 10.66 3.79 18.39
CA CYS A 160 11.25 4.34 19.61
C CYS A 160 11.15 5.86 19.77
N GLY A 161 10.62 6.57 18.75
CA GLY A 161 10.48 8.03 18.77
C GLY A 161 11.78 8.82 18.51
N SER A 162 12.94 8.16 18.36
CA SER A 162 14.22 8.83 18.04
C SER A 162 14.21 9.34 16.59
N ALA A 163 15.12 10.25 16.26
CA ALA A 163 15.26 10.74 14.90
C ALA A 163 15.61 9.61 13.91
N LEU A 164 14.97 9.65 12.74
CA LEU A 164 15.36 8.85 11.57
C LEU A 164 16.39 9.60 10.74
N SER A 165 17.30 8.85 10.14
CA SER A 165 18.20 9.29 9.08
C SER A 165 17.93 8.49 7.81
N TYR A 166 18.36 9.04 6.67
CA TYR A 166 18.14 8.45 5.36
C TYR A 166 19.45 8.41 4.58
N ASN A 167 19.74 7.30 3.92
CA ASN A 167 20.81 7.23 2.92
C ASN A 167 20.41 8.02 1.67
N TYR A 168 19.13 7.98 1.31
CA TYR A 168 18.49 8.82 0.29
C TYR A 168 16.99 8.92 0.53
N HIS A 169 16.43 10.04 0.14
CA HIS A 169 14.99 10.26 0.07
C HIS A 169 14.48 10.09 -1.37
N HIS A 170 13.23 9.67 -1.50
CA HIS A 170 12.52 9.73 -2.77
C HIS A 170 11.58 10.93 -2.78
N TYR A 171 10.62 10.94 -1.87
CA TYR A 171 9.65 12.00 -1.75
C TYR A 171 9.00 11.93 -0.36
N SER A 172 8.83 13.07 0.33
CA SER A 172 8.32 13.14 1.69
C SER A 172 9.12 12.23 2.64
N GLN A 173 8.46 11.30 3.34
CA GLN A 173 9.08 10.35 4.27
C GLN A 173 9.60 9.08 3.60
N LEU A 174 9.39 8.91 2.30
CA LEU A 174 9.79 7.69 1.59
C LEU A 174 11.29 7.70 1.28
N GLY A 175 11.96 6.59 1.54
CA GLY A 175 13.38 6.45 1.22
C GLY A 175 14.07 5.30 1.96
N ASP A 176 15.37 5.28 1.90
CA ASP A 176 16.20 4.31 2.62
C ASP A 176 16.55 4.83 4.01
N PHE A 177 15.67 4.54 4.96
CA PHE A 177 15.71 5.05 6.32
C PHE A 177 16.38 4.10 7.31
N PHE A 178 16.97 4.69 8.38
CA PHE A 178 17.45 3.97 9.56
C PHE A 178 17.32 4.83 10.82
N CYS A 179 17.23 4.16 11.97
CA CYS A 179 17.10 4.79 13.28
C CYS A 179 18.40 4.75 14.04
N HIS A 180 18.76 5.85 14.71
CA HIS A 180 19.93 5.90 15.59
C HIS A 180 19.64 5.44 17.03
N GLY A 181 18.36 5.42 17.43
CA GLY A 181 17.96 5.06 18.79
C GLY A 181 17.58 3.60 18.97
N CYS A 182 17.38 2.87 17.86
CA CYS A 182 17.09 1.43 17.88
C CYS A 182 17.46 0.80 16.54
N ASP A 183 17.32 -0.53 16.42
CA ASP A 183 17.70 -1.29 15.21
C ASP A 183 16.65 -1.18 14.07
N TYR A 184 15.71 -0.23 14.17
CA TYR A 184 14.70 -0.06 13.13
C TYR A 184 15.30 0.60 11.90
N LYS A 185 15.18 -0.08 10.78
CA LYS A 185 15.62 0.39 9.47
C LYS A 185 14.68 -0.12 8.38
N ARG A 186 14.82 0.45 7.20
CA ARG A 186 14.17 -0.02 5.98
C ARG A 186 14.38 -1.52 5.83
N PRO A 187 13.32 -2.33 5.70
CA PRO A 187 13.48 -3.75 5.38
C PRO A 187 14.01 -3.92 3.96
N ASP A 188 14.76 -4.98 3.73
CA ASP A 188 15.16 -5.36 2.37
C ASP A 188 13.90 -5.75 1.58
N PRO A 189 13.63 -5.13 0.42
CA PRO A 189 12.45 -5.46 -0.37
C PRO A 189 12.54 -6.86 -0.98
N ASP A 190 11.42 -7.61 -0.95
CA ASP A 190 11.26 -8.84 -1.72
C ASP A 190 11.15 -8.54 -3.21
N TYR A 191 10.55 -7.37 -3.53
CA TYR A 191 10.40 -6.84 -4.88
C TYR A 191 11.19 -5.55 -5.03
N VAL A 192 12.38 -5.67 -5.57
CA VAL A 192 13.36 -4.59 -5.74
C VAL A 192 13.07 -3.82 -7.02
N ILE A 193 12.80 -2.51 -6.88
CA ILE A 193 12.62 -1.62 -8.02
C ILE A 193 13.93 -0.88 -8.28
N ASN A 194 14.37 -0.88 -9.54
CA ASN A 194 15.57 -0.17 -9.98
C ASN A 194 15.48 0.24 -11.47
N ASN A 195 16.54 0.85 -12.00
CA ASN A 195 16.64 1.34 -13.38
C ASN A 195 15.51 2.32 -13.73
N VAL A 196 15.11 3.16 -12.77
CA VAL A 196 14.00 4.09 -12.91
C VAL A 196 14.38 5.24 -13.83
N LYS A 197 13.57 5.43 -14.87
CA LYS A 197 13.63 6.60 -15.78
C LYS A 197 12.27 7.27 -15.76
N LEU A 198 12.23 8.45 -15.15
CA LEU A 198 11.03 9.27 -15.13
C LEU A 198 10.82 9.93 -16.51
N GLY A 199 9.56 10.09 -16.89
CA GLY A 199 9.19 10.68 -18.18
C GLY A 199 7.82 10.17 -18.64
N VAL A 200 7.56 10.31 -19.93
CA VAL A 200 6.41 9.69 -20.60
C VAL A 200 6.89 9.18 -21.96
N PRO A 201 7.00 7.89 -22.14
CA PRO A 201 6.74 6.82 -21.18
C PRO A 201 7.75 6.79 -20.04
N MET A 202 7.33 6.27 -18.88
CA MET A 202 8.18 5.98 -17.74
C MET A 202 8.66 4.53 -17.80
N SER A 203 9.90 4.24 -17.41
CA SER A 203 10.42 2.87 -17.36
C SER A 203 11.12 2.58 -16.03
N PHE A 204 11.08 1.33 -15.61
CA PHE A 204 11.72 0.80 -14.41
C PHE A 204 11.84 -0.72 -14.52
N ALA A 205 12.58 -1.34 -13.63
CA ALA A 205 12.63 -2.79 -13.51
C ALA A 205 12.15 -3.23 -12.12
N ILE A 206 11.49 -4.39 -12.03
CA ILE A 206 11.14 -5.08 -10.78
C ILE A 206 11.83 -6.43 -10.80
N ASN A 207 12.72 -6.69 -9.84
CA ASN A 207 13.53 -7.91 -9.78
C ASN A 207 14.24 -8.24 -11.10
N GLY A 208 14.69 -7.19 -11.83
CA GLY A 208 15.39 -7.33 -13.12
C GLY A 208 14.48 -7.41 -14.34
N GLU A 209 13.18 -7.56 -14.20
CA GLU A 209 12.22 -7.54 -15.30
C GLU A 209 11.83 -6.08 -15.63
N ALA A 210 12.04 -5.66 -16.88
CA ALA A 210 11.85 -4.29 -17.33
C ALA A 210 10.39 -3.99 -17.72
N TYR A 211 9.88 -2.85 -17.29
CA TYR A 211 8.55 -2.35 -17.58
C TYR A 211 8.61 -0.95 -18.18
N THR A 212 7.69 -0.67 -19.10
CA THR A 212 7.49 0.66 -19.68
C THR A 212 6.00 0.99 -19.67
N VAL A 213 5.65 2.13 -19.08
CA VAL A 213 4.26 2.52 -18.84
C VAL A 213 4.00 3.97 -19.18
N ASN A 214 2.80 4.29 -19.66
CA ASN A 214 2.37 5.64 -19.97
C ASN A 214 1.78 6.37 -18.75
N TYR A 215 2.46 6.29 -17.62
CA TYR A 215 2.12 7.00 -16.39
C TYR A 215 3.13 8.12 -16.13
N LYS A 216 2.75 9.09 -15.31
CA LYS A 216 3.62 10.19 -14.85
C LYS A 216 3.80 10.10 -13.34
N GLY A 217 4.96 10.55 -12.88
CA GLY A 217 5.26 10.74 -11.46
C GLY A 217 5.74 9.48 -10.74
N PHE A 218 6.74 9.69 -9.92
CA PHE A 218 7.43 8.65 -9.15
C PHE A 218 6.45 7.77 -8.32
N TYR A 219 5.43 8.38 -7.72
CA TYR A 219 4.43 7.67 -6.91
C TYR A 219 3.71 6.55 -7.68
N ASN A 220 3.58 6.66 -9.01
CA ASN A 220 2.97 5.59 -9.81
C ASN A 220 3.87 4.37 -9.95
N ILE A 221 5.19 4.53 -9.84
CA ILE A 221 6.11 3.38 -9.78
C ILE A 221 5.76 2.55 -8.53
N LEU A 222 5.62 3.20 -7.37
CA LEU A 222 5.25 2.52 -6.13
C LEU A 222 3.87 1.87 -6.21
N ASN A 223 2.87 2.54 -6.79
CA ASN A 223 1.53 1.98 -6.97
C ASN A 223 1.56 0.71 -7.86
N LEU A 224 2.30 0.76 -8.98
CA LEU A 224 2.44 -0.39 -9.90
C LEU A 224 3.25 -1.53 -9.28
N SER A 225 4.25 -1.19 -8.46
CA SER A 225 5.03 -2.19 -7.72
C SER A 225 4.19 -2.88 -6.64
N ALA A 226 3.30 -2.14 -5.97
CA ALA A 226 2.32 -2.72 -5.06
C ALA A 226 1.39 -3.71 -5.77
N VAL A 227 0.93 -3.36 -6.98
CA VAL A 227 0.13 -4.27 -7.84
C VAL A 227 0.91 -5.54 -8.15
N TYR A 228 2.14 -5.39 -8.63
CA TYR A 228 3.00 -6.52 -8.99
C TYR A 228 3.24 -7.47 -7.80
N THR A 229 3.46 -6.90 -6.62
CA THR A 229 3.68 -7.67 -5.39
C THR A 229 2.43 -8.39 -4.91
N ALA A 230 1.23 -7.84 -5.19
CA ALA A 230 -0.05 -8.40 -4.74
C ALA A 230 -0.58 -9.54 -5.64
N LEU A 231 -0.07 -9.68 -6.87
CA LEU A 231 -0.51 -10.65 -7.90
C LEU A 231 0.49 -11.78 -8.12
#